data_f6890fba8a2ba997ca5c8afc42e51a49
#
_entry.id   f6890fba8a2ba997ca5c8afc42e51a49
#
_cell.length_a   1.000
_cell.length_b   1.000
_cell.length_c   1.000
_cell.angle_alpha   90.00
_cell.angle_beta   90.00
_cell.angle_gamma   90.00
#
_symmetry.space_group_name_H-M   'P 1'
#
loop_
_entity.id
_entity.type
_entity.pdbx_description
1 polymer ?
#
loop_
_entity_poly.entity_id
_entity_poly.type
_entity_poly.pdbx_seq_one_letter_code
_entity_poly.pdbx_strand_id
1 'polypeptide(L)'
;MTRTTEAGIDLKAAEPLVHQSSPEIQAFGDTIRMPTALSQNVRSESIENLNQLLADTITLRDLYKKHHWQVAGPTFYQLHLLFDKHSGEQNELVDAIAERIQILGGVSIAMAPDVAETTLIPRPPKGREEAPVQISRLLHAHEIVLGEARAMARIAAKSGDDGSNDLIVSDIIRKNELQAWFVAEHAVSVPLTHATKQPEFER
;
A
#
# COMPACT_ATOMS: atom_id res chain seq x y z
N MET A 1 17.89 -24.55 -12.59
CA MET A 1 17.30 -24.53 -13.92
C MET A 1 17.48 -23.14 -14.52
N THR A 2 18.32 -23.00 -15.54
CA THR A 2 18.53 -21.75 -16.29
C THR A 2 17.27 -21.49 -17.12
N ARG A 3 16.49 -20.47 -16.79
CA ARG A 3 15.42 -19.98 -17.67
C ARG A 3 16.06 -19.14 -18.78
N THR A 4 16.24 -19.73 -19.94
CA THR A 4 16.40 -18.97 -21.17
C THR A 4 15.03 -18.52 -21.65
N THR A 5 14.86 -17.27 -22.02
CA THR A 5 13.68 -16.78 -22.73
C THR A 5 13.74 -17.32 -24.17
N GLU A 6 12.59 -17.49 -24.86
CA GLU A 6 12.54 -17.85 -26.29
C GLU A 6 13.37 -16.90 -27.18
N ALA A 7 13.66 -15.70 -26.71
CA ALA A 7 14.52 -14.71 -27.36
C ALA A 7 16.03 -14.95 -27.15
N GLY A 8 16.44 -16.04 -26.47
CA GLY A 8 17.86 -16.37 -26.27
C GLY A 8 18.63 -15.44 -25.33
N ILE A 9 17.92 -14.66 -24.51
CA ILE A 9 18.55 -13.77 -23.54
C ILE A 9 19.13 -14.61 -22.40
N ASP A 10 20.43 -14.56 -22.22
CA ASP A 10 21.10 -15.14 -21.05
C ASP A 10 20.86 -14.25 -19.83
N LEU A 11 19.93 -14.66 -18.97
CA LEU A 11 19.60 -13.93 -17.76
C LEU A 11 20.71 -13.89 -16.70
N LYS A 12 21.76 -14.74 -16.86
CA LYS A 12 22.96 -14.68 -16.03
C LYS A 12 23.96 -13.62 -16.49
N ALA A 13 23.89 -13.24 -17.77
CA ALA A 13 24.69 -12.19 -18.36
C ALA A 13 24.00 -10.81 -18.34
N ALA A 14 22.85 -10.68 -17.70
CA ALA A 14 22.16 -9.40 -17.49
C ALA A 14 22.86 -8.55 -16.42
N GLU A 15 24.19 -8.47 -16.52
CA GLU A 15 24.97 -7.50 -15.80
C GLU A 15 24.91 -6.13 -16.47
N PRO A 16 25.19 -5.02 -15.76
CA PRO A 16 25.19 -3.69 -16.38
C PRO A 16 26.02 -3.68 -17.66
N LEU A 17 25.44 -3.17 -18.77
CA LEU A 17 26.00 -3.22 -20.12
C LEU A 17 27.44 -2.69 -20.24
N VAL A 18 27.89 -1.88 -19.32
CA VAL A 18 29.25 -1.31 -19.29
C VAL A 18 30.13 -1.94 -18.23
N HIS A 19 29.78 -3.13 -17.74
CA HIS A 19 30.52 -3.88 -16.72
C HIS A 19 30.84 -3.07 -15.45
N GLN A 20 29.98 -2.11 -15.13
CA GLN A 20 30.11 -1.32 -13.92
C GLN A 20 29.61 -2.12 -12.73
N SER A 21 30.46 -2.45 -11.80
CA SER A 21 30.12 -3.05 -10.52
C SER A 21 30.83 -2.28 -9.40
N SER A 22 30.10 -2.06 -8.32
CA SER A 22 30.67 -1.57 -7.07
C SER A 22 29.92 -2.21 -5.91
N PRO A 23 30.54 -2.32 -4.72
CA PRO A 23 29.79 -2.70 -3.53
C PRO A 23 28.72 -1.65 -3.23
N GLU A 24 27.68 -2.06 -2.50
CA GLU A 24 26.69 -1.12 -1.97
C GLU A 24 27.39 -0.08 -1.09
N ILE A 25 27.04 1.18 -1.26
CA ILE A 25 27.58 2.27 -0.43
C ILE A 25 26.85 2.39 0.91
N GLN A 26 25.68 1.77 1.03
CA GLN A 26 24.88 1.60 2.25
C GLN A 26 24.05 0.32 2.11
N ALA A 27 24.25 -0.64 3.01
CA ALA A 27 23.46 -1.86 3.02
C ALA A 27 22.04 -1.60 3.54
N PHE A 28 21.07 -2.44 3.12
CA PHE A 28 19.73 -2.41 3.72
C PHE A 28 19.81 -2.72 5.22
N GLY A 29 19.12 -1.92 6.03
CA GLY A 29 19.16 -1.98 7.50
C GLY A 29 20.19 -1.05 8.13
N ASP A 30 21.18 -0.56 7.39
CA ASP A 30 22.11 0.43 7.89
C ASP A 30 21.46 1.82 7.96
N THR A 31 21.85 2.60 8.99
CA THR A 31 21.38 3.97 9.18
C THR A 31 22.55 4.93 9.17
N ILE A 32 22.62 5.80 8.17
CA ILE A 32 23.62 6.88 8.10
C ILE A 32 23.19 8.08 8.95
N ARG A 33 24.18 8.89 9.35
CA ARG A 33 23.89 10.10 10.13
C ARG A 33 23.27 11.18 9.25
N MET A 34 22.07 11.63 9.64
CA MET A 34 21.38 12.76 9.04
C MET A 34 21.19 13.89 10.08
N PRO A 35 21.27 15.16 9.68
CA PRO A 35 21.15 16.32 10.59
C PRO A 35 19.68 16.62 10.95
N THR A 36 18.95 15.62 11.45
CA THR A 36 17.52 15.70 11.79
C THR A 36 17.26 16.05 13.28
N ALA A 37 18.31 16.19 14.09
CA ALA A 37 18.26 16.34 15.55
C ALA A 37 17.59 15.16 16.29
N LEU A 38 17.37 14.02 15.62
CA LEU A 38 16.91 12.76 16.21
C LEU A 38 18.10 11.86 16.56
N SER A 39 17.98 11.13 17.66
CA SER A 39 18.96 10.11 18.02
C SER A 39 18.98 8.97 17.00
N GLN A 40 20.08 8.23 16.92
CA GLN A 40 20.19 7.10 16.01
C GLN A 40 19.14 6.03 16.30
N ASN A 41 18.91 5.71 17.58
CA ASN A 41 17.91 4.69 17.96
C ASN A 41 16.50 5.06 17.48
N VAL A 42 16.09 6.33 17.66
CA VAL A 42 14.78 6.81 17.19
C VAL A 42 14.68 6.68 15.66
N ARG A 43 15.73 7.11 14.93
CA ARG A 43 15.74 7.01 13.47
C ARG A 43 15.68 5.56 12.98
N SER A 44 16.46 4.66 13.61
CA SER A 44 16.46 3.23 13.23
C SER A 44 15.10 2.58 13.49
N GLU A 45 14.45 2.84 14.62
CA GLU A 45 13.10 2.34 14.92
C GLU A 45 12.05 2.88 13.94
N SER A 46 12.12 4.18 13.62
CA SER A 46 11.20 4.78 12.63
C SER A 46 11.43 4.22 11.22
N ILE A 47 12.68 3.99 10.81
CA ILE A 47 13.02 3.40 9.51
C ILE A 47 12.46 1.98 9.38
N GLU A 48 12.61 1.14 10.41
CA GLU A 48 12.08 -0.22 10.43
C GLU A 48 10.55 -0.21 10.29
N ASN A 49 9.87 0.56 11.12
CA ASN A 49 8.43 0.73 11.09
C ASN A 49 7.93 1.25 9.73
N LEU A 50 8.58 2.27 9.18
CA LEU A 50 8.19 2.84 7.89
C LEU A 50 8.44 1.88 6.73
N ASN A 51 9.48 1.03 6.76
CA ASN A 51 9.69 0.00 5.74
C ASN A 51 8.60 -1.08 5.76
N GLN A 52 8.11 -1.48 6.95
CA GLN A 52 6.96 -2.36 7.05
C GLN A 52 5.71 -1.70 6.43
N LEU A 53 5.42 -0.47 6.82
CA LEU A 53 4.27 0.29 6.31
C LEU A 53 4.38 0.56 4.80
N LEU A 54 5.61 0.76 4.29
CA LEU A 54 5.89 0.90 2.86
C LEU A 54 5.54 -0.38 2.08
N ALA A 55 5.95 -1.55 2.59
CA ALA A 55 5.63 -2.84 1.97
C ALA A 55 4.12 -3.05 1.86
N ASP A 56 3.38 -2.76 2.92
CA ASP A 56 1.94 -2.93 2.94
C ASP A 56 1.22 -1.90 2.07
N THR A 57 1.71 -0.64 2.03
CA THR A 57 1.18 0.41 1.15
C THR A 57 1.42 0.08 -0.33
N ILE A 58 2.60 -0.43 -0.70
CA ILE A 58 2.89 -0.92 -2.06
C ILE A 58 1.95 -2.08 -2.42
N THR A 59 1.77 -3.02 -1.51
CA THR A 59 0.89 -4.18 -1.73
C THR A 59 -0.56 -3.74 -1.88
N LEU A 60 -1.05 -2.81 -1.07
CA LEU A 60 -2.40 -2.26 -1.18
C LEU A 60 -2.61 -1.50 -2.48
N ARG A 61 -1.64 -0.67 -2.92
CA ARG A 61 -1.64 0.00 -4.23
C ARG A 61 -1.80 -1.01 -5.37
N ASP A 62 -1.01 -2.07 -5.34
CA ASP A 62 -1.02 -3.10 -6.39
C ASP A 62 -2.28 -3.96 -6.33
N LEU A 63 -2.83 -4.18 -5.13
CA LEU A 63 -4.13 -4.86 -4.94
C LEU A 63 -5.28 -4.04 -5.56
N TYR A 64 -5.31 -2.72 -5.34
CA TYR A 64 -6.24 -1.83 -6.01
C TYR A 64 -6.11 -1.89 -7.53
N LYS A 65 -4.87 -1.85 -8.05
CA LYS A 65 -4.61 -1.91 -9.48
C LYS A 65 -5.00 -3.25 -10.09
N LYS A 66 -4.73 -4.36 -9.40
CA LYS A 66 -5.21 -5.69 -9.79
C LYS A 66 -6.73 -5.72 -9.89
N HIS A 67 -7.42 -5.21 -8.88
CA HIS A 67 -8.88 -5.22 -8.85
C HIS A 67 -9.50 -4.26 -9.88
N HIS A 68 -8.88 -3.10 -10.12
CA HIS A 68 -9.23 -2.20 -11.22
C HIS A 68 -9.27 -2.93 -12.57
N TRP A 69 -8.26 -3.75 -12.88
CA TRP A 69 -8.23 -4.51 -14.13
C TRP A 69 -9.20 -5.69 -14.17
N GLN A 70 -9.57 -6.24 -13.03
CA GLN A 70 -10.27 -7.53 -12.94
C GLN A 70 -11.71 -7.41 -12.48
N VAL A 71 -12.17 -6.27 -11.98
CA VAL A 71 -13.56 -6.10 -11.56
C VAL A 71 -14.52 -6.29 -12.73
N ALA A 72 -15.69 -6.87 -12.46
CA ALA A 72 -16.74 -7.12 -13.46
C ALA A 72 -18.11 -7.13 -12.79
N GLY A 73 -19.17 -7.04 -13.58
CA GLY A 73 -20.54 -7.11 -13.13
C GLY A 73 -21.26 -5.76 -13.16
N PRO A 74 -22.44 -5.68 -12.55
CA PRO A 74 -23.31 -4.49 -12.63
C PRO A 74 -22.68 -3.19 -12.14
N THR A 75 -21.75 -3.28 -11.17
CA THR A 75 -21.05 -2.14 -10.57
C THR A 75 -19.66 -1.93 -11.18
N PHE A 76 -19.37 -2.52 -12.36
CA PHE A 76 -18.04 -2.47 -12.99
C PHE A 76 -17.52 -1.05 -13.12
N TYR A 77 -18.29 -0.15 -13.72
CA TYR A 77 -17.81 1.18 -14.07
C TYR A 77 -17.39 1.98 -12.82
N GLN A 78 -18.25 1.98 -11.81
CA GLN A 78 -18.03 2.71 -10.56
C GLN A 78 -16.80 2.18 -9.82
N LEU A 79 -16.71 0.85 -9.67
CA LEU A 79 -15.60 0.22 -8.96
C LEU A 79 -14.29 0.31 -9.74
N HIS A 80 -14.34 0.19 -11.07
CA HIS A 80 -13.17 0.36 -11.93
C HIS A 80 -12.53 1.75 -11.76
N LEU A 81 -13.34 2.81 -11.78
CA LEU A 81 -12.86 4.18 -11.58
C LEU A 81 -12.40 4.43 -10.12
N LEU A 82 -13.14 3.92 -9.14
CA LEU A 82 -12.80 4.05 -7.73
C LEU A 82 -11.46 3.39 -7.41
N PHE A 83 -11.25 2.16 -7.88
CA PHE A 83 -10.01 1.43 -7.63
C PHE A 83 -8.80 2.07 -8.32
N ASP A 84 -8.98 2.64 -9.51
CA ASP A 84 -7.91 3.38 -10.19
C ASP A 84 -7.51 4.65 -9.41
N LYS A 85 -8.51 5.42 -8.98
CA LYS A 85 -8.29 6.60 -8.14
C LYS A 85 -7.54 6.24 -6.85
N HIS A 86 -7.99 5.19 -6.14
CA HIS A 86 -7.35 4.76 -4.89
C HIS A 86 -5.93 4.23 -5.12
N SER A 87 -5.67 3.51 -6.21
CA SER A 87 -4.31 3.09 -6.59
C SER A 87 -3.38 4.29 -6.79
N GLY A 88 -3.85 5.36 -7.45
CA GLY A 88 -3.10 6.59 -7.61
C GLY A 88 -2.78 7.27 -6.28
N GLU A 89 -3.77 7.39 -5.40
CA GLU A 89 -3.60 7.98 -4.07
C GLU A 89 -2.66 7.15 -3.17
N GLN A 90 -2.69 5.82 -3.25
CA GLN A 90 -1.74 4.96 -2.54
C GLN A 90 -0.32 5.12 -3.09
N ASN A 91 -0.16 5.37 -4.40
CA ASN A 91 1.17 5.64 -4.98
C ASN A 91 1.80 6.93 -4.44
N GLU A 92 1.02 7.97 -4.16
CA GLU A 92 1.49 9.18 -3.49
C GLU A 92 2.00 8.88 -2.07
N LEU A 93 1.30 8.01 -1.33
CA LEU A 93 1.72 7.57 0.01
C LEU A 93 3.00 6.73 -0.04
N VAL A 94 3.15 5.84 -1.03
CA VAL A 94 4.37 5.04 -1.24
C VAL A 94 5.59 5.95 -1.37
N ASP A 95 5.49 6.99 -2.18
CA ASP A 95 6.58 7.95 -2.40
C ASP A 95 6.93 8.71 -1.12
N ALA A 96 5.93 9.26 -0.43
CA ALA A 96 6.11 9.99 0.81
C ALA A 96 6.74 9.14 1.93
N ILE A 97 6.35 7.87 2.06
CA ILE A 97 6.93 6.96 3.05
C ILE A 97 8.39 6.65 2.69
N ALA A 98 8.66 6.33 1.43
CA ALA A 98 10.01 6.01 0.96
C ALA A 98 10.96 7.20 1.14
N GLU A 99 10.54 8.42 0.80
CA GLU A 99 11.32 9.64 1.02
C GLU A 99 11.55 9.91 2.52
N ARG A 100 10.55 9.67 3.37
CA ARG A 100 10.73 9.83 4.83
C ARG A 100 11.80 8.88 5.37
N ILE A 101 11.87 7.65 4.90
CA ILE A 101 12.94 6.69 5.25
C ILE A 101 14.31 7.25 4.87
N GLN A 102 14.45 7.82 3.66
CA GLN A 102 15.70 8.42 3.21
C GLN A 102 16.08 9.66 4.06
N ILE A 103 15.12 10.51 4.40
CA ILE A 103 15.33 11.66 5.28
C ILE A 103 15.86 11.24 6.65
N LEU A 104 15.42 10.10 7.16
CA LEU A 104 15.93 9.53 8.42
C LEU A 104 17.31 8.87 8.29
N GLY A 105 17.82 8.71 7.07
CA GLY A 105 19.11 8.10 6.78
C GLY A 105 19.07 6.58 6.60
N GLY A 106 17.90 6.03 6.31
CA GLY A 106 17.70 4.62 6.01
C GLY A 106 17.73 4.31 4.52
N VAL A 107 17.44 3.05 4.19
CA VAL A 107 17.24 2.55 2.83
C VAL A 107 15.80 2.03 2.74
N SER A 108 15.02 2.54 1.80
CA SER A 108 13.65 2.08 1.55
C SER A 108 13.64 0.84 0.67
N ILE A 109 12.79 -0.14 0.99
CA ILE A 109 12.50 -1.26 0.08
C ILE A 109 11.72 -0.76 -1.14
N ALA A 110 11.91 -1.43 -2.30
CA ALA A 110 11.24 -1.03 -3.53
C ALA A 110 10.88 -2.20 -4.45
N MET A 111 11.69 -3.24 -4.45
CA MET A 111 11.54 -4.32 -5.43
C MET A 111 10.47 -5.33 -5.01
N ALA A 112 9.72 -5.84 -5.98
CA ALA A 112 8.60 -6.75 -5.76
C ALA A 112 8.93 -8.00 -4.90
N PRO A 113 10.10 -8.65 -5.02
CA PRO A 113 10.46 -9.75 -4.12
C PRO A 113 10.54 -9.31 -2.66
N ASP A 114 11.23 -8.19 -2.37
CA ASP A 114 11.42 -7.67 -1.01
C ASP A 114 10.08 -7.26 -0.38
N VAL A 115 9.23 -6.61 -1.18
CA VAL A 115 7.86 -6.25 -0.78
C VAL A 115 7.04 -7.50 -0.45
N ALA A 116 7.13 -8.55 -1.28
CA ALA A 116 6.37 -9.79 -1.09
C ALA A 116 6.82 -10.59 0.15
N GLU A 117 8.09 -10.45 0.55
CA GLU A 117 8.63 -11.08 1.76
C GLU A 117 8.27 -10.29 3.03
N THR A 118 8.03 -8.98 2.91
CA THR A 118 7.82 -8.08 4.06
C THR A 118 6.35 -7.84 4.35
N THR A 119 5.49 -7.71 3.33
CA THR A 119 4.08 -7.33 3.50
C THR A 119 3.28 -8.32 4.35
N LEU A 120 2.42 -7.78 5.21
CA LEU A 120 1.44 -8.55 6.00
C LEU A 120 0.12 -8.77 5.24
N ILE A 121 -0.10 -8.09 4.12
CA ILE A 121 -1.31 -8.25 3.33
C ILE A 121 -1.27 -9.58 2.57
N PRO A 122 -2.25 -10.48 2.79
CA PRO A 122 -2.26 -11.78 2.15
C PRO A 122 -2.35 -11.67 0.61
N ARG A 123 -1.53 -12.45 -0.07
CA ARG A 123 -1.55 -12.52 -1.53
C ARG A 123 -2.88 -13.07 -2.05
N PRO A 124 -3.62 -12.33 -2.91
CA PRO A 124 -4.83 -12.85 -3.54
C PRO A 124 -4.50 -13.88 -4.62
N PRO A 125 -5.49 -14.70 -5.05
CA PRO A 125 -5.37 -15.54 -6.23
C PRO A 125 -4.98 -14.72 -7.47
N LYS A 126 -4.29 -15.35 -8.43
CA LYS A 126 -3.96 -14.69 -9.71
C LYS A 126 -5.19 -14.43 -10.57
N GLY A 127 -6.18 -15.30 -10.47
CA GLY A 127 -7.41 -15.22 -11.24
C GLY A 127 -8.33 -14.08 -10.82
N ARG A 128 -9.40 -13.93 -11.59
CA ARG A 128 -10.47 -12.96 -11.33
C ARG A 128 -11.39 -13.51 -10.24
N GLU A 129 -11.71 -12.67 -9.29
CA GLU A 129 -12.70 -12.93 -8.23
C GLU A 129 -13.93 -12.04 -8.44
N GLU A 130 -15.04 -12.41 -7.83
CA GLU A 130 -16.26 -11.58 -7.84
C GLU A 130 -16.03 -10.25 -7.10
N ALA A 131 -16.77 -9.20 -7.49
CA ALA A 131 -16.62 -7.87 -6.91
C ALA A 131 -16.79 -7.84 -5.38
N PRO A 132 -17.74 -8.54 -4.73
CA PRO A 132 -17.85 -8.59 -3.28
C PRO A 132 -16.60 -9.16 -2.59
N VAL A 133 -15.94 -10.14 -3.21
CA VAL A 133 -14.70 -10.73 -2.69
C VAL A 133 -13.55 -9.73 -2.80
N GLN A 134 -13.45 -9.00 -3.91
CA GLN A 134 -12.45 -7.96 -4.12
C GLN A 134 -12.61 -6.83 -3.10
N ILE A 135 -13.86 -6.37 -2.85
CA ILE A 135 -14.20 -5.39 -1.81
C ILE A 135 -13.74 -5.87 -0.43
N SER A 136 -14.07 -7.11 -0.07
CA SER A 136 -13.69 -7.71 1.21
C SER A 136 -12.17 -7.76 1.39
N ARG A 137 -11.41 -8.09 0.34
CA ARG A 137 -9.94 -8.09 0.39
C ARG A 137 -9.35 -6.70 0.60
N LEU A 138 -9.90 -5.70 -0.07
CA LEU A 138 -9.45 -4.30 0.09
C LEU A 138 -9.72 -3.80 1.51
N LEU A 139 -10.90 -4.08 2.07
CA LEU A 139 -11.24 -3.70 3.44
C LEU A 139 -10.31 -4.36 4.46
N HIS A 140 -10.02 -5.66 4.29
CA HIS A 140 -9.06 -6.36 5.15
C HIS A 140 -7.64 -5.77 5.03
N ALA A 141 -7.20 -5.45 3.81
CA ALA A 141 -5.90 -4.80 3.61
C ALA A 141 -5.83 -3.43 4.29
N HIS A 142 -6.88 -2.61 4.19
CA HIS A 142 -6.98 -1.35 4.94
C HIS A 142 -6.93 -1.55 6.45
N GLU A 143 -7.59 -2.58 6.98
CA GLU A 143 -7.56 -2.87 8.42
C GLU A 143 -6.15 -3.18 8.91
N ILE A 144 -5.36 -3.94 8.13
CA ILE A 144 -3.95 -4.22 8.42
C ILE A 144 -3.16 -2.92 8.44
N VAL A 145 -3.19 -2.15 7.34
CA VAL A 145 -2.44 -0.88 7.22
C VAL A 145 -2.81 0.10 8.34
N LEU A 146 -4.10 0.26 8.63
CA LEU A 146 -4.57 1.16 9.68
C LEU A 146 -4.17 0.69 11.09
N GLY A 147 -4.18 -0.62 11.34
CA GLY A 147 -3.74 -1.20 12.60
C GLY A 147 -2.27 -0.88 12.88
N GLU A 148 -1.42 -1.14 11.90
CA GLU A 148 0.02 -0.84 11.98
C GLU A 148 0.31 0.65 12.06
N ALA A 149 -0.28 1.45 11.17
CA ALA A 149 -0.09 2.89 11.16
C ALA A 149 -0.42 3.53 12.53
N ARG A 150 -1.50 3.08 13.19
CA ARG A 150 -1.84 3.57 14.53
C ARG A 150 -0.83 3.15 15.61
N ALA A 151 -0.26 1.95 15.51
CA ALA A 151 0.78 1.50 16.43
C ALA A 151 2.06 2.31 16.23
N MET A 152 2.49 2.48 14.99
CA MET A 152 3.70 3.21 14.61
C MET A 152 3.59 4.70 14.93
N ALA A 153 2.42 5.34 14.71
CA ALA A 153 2.18 6.73 15.10
C ALA A 153 2.39 6.96 16.61
N ARG A 154 1.90 6.05 17.45
CA ARG A 154 2.11 6.13 18.92
C ARG A 154 3.59 5.99 19.29
N ILE A 155 4.34 5.14 18.59
CA ILE A 155 5.78 4.97 18.80
C ILE A 155 6.51 6.24 18.40
N ALA A 156 6.26 6.77 17.21
CA ALA A 156 6.88 7.99 16.70
C ALA A 156 6.62 9.20 17.62
N ALA A 157 5.36 9.40 18.07
CA ALA A 157 5.00 10.44 19.00
C ALA A 157 5.74 10.31 20.35
N LYS A 158 5.84 9.10 20.89
CA LYS A 158 6.52 8.82 22.16
C LYS A 158 8.02 9.07 22.08
N SER A 159 8.64 8.77 20.93
CA SER A 159 10.09 8.94 20.71
C SER A 159 10.48 10.34 20.22
N GLY A 160 9.49 11.23 19.98
CA GLY A 160 9.73 12.60 19.52
C GLY A 160 10.05 12.70 18.03
N ASP A 161 9.71 11.69 17.24
CA ASP A 161 9.77 11.74 15.76
C ASP A 161 8.47 12.33 15.20
N ASP A 162 8.30 13.65 15.44
CA ASP A 162 7.09 14.39 15.04
C ASP A 162 6.83 14.33 13.55
N GLY A 163 7.88 14.32 12.73
CA GLY A 163 7.74 14.28 11.27
C GLY A 163 7.23 12.94 10.76
N SER A 164 7.64 11.81 11.35
CA SER A 164 7.06 10.51 11.01
C SER A 164 5.65 10.36 11.59
N ASN A 165 5.43 10.87 12.81
CA ASN A 165 4.08 10.88 13.40
C ASN A 165 3.09 11.67 12.57
N ASP A 166 3.46 12.86 12.09
CA ASP A 166 2.59 13.70 11.26
C ASP A 166 2.27 13.04 9.92
N LEU A 167 3.27 12.53 9.21
CA LEU A 167 3.06 11.77 7.97
C LEU A 167 2.07 10.61 8.18
N ILE A 168 2.26 9.83 9.25
CA ILE A 168 1.41 8.67 9.51
C ILE A 168 -0.02 9.10 9.85
N VAL A 169 -0.20 10.09 10.72
CA VAL A 169 -1.53 10.53 11.18
C VAL A 169 -2.26 11.35 10.13
N SER A 170 -1.58 12.31 9.51
CA SER A 170 -2.22 13.30 8.64
C SER A 170 -2.45 12.78 7.23
N ASP A 171 -1.55 11.95 6.71
CA ASP A 171 -1.64 11.48 5.33
C ASP A 171 -2.08 10.00 5.27
N ILE A 172 -1.36 9.10 5.94
CA ILE A 172 -1.58 7.67 5.77
C ILE A 172 -2.90 7.23 6.40
N ILE A 173 -3.12 7.53 7.69
CA ILE A 173 -4.34 7.11 8.40
C ILE A 173 -5.57 7.74 7.76
N ARG A 174 -5.59 9.05 7.58
CA ARG A 174 -6.75 9.76 7.03
C ARG A 174 -7.12 9.31 5.62
N LYS A 175 -6.12 9.09 4.76
CA LYS A 175 -6.34 8.61 3.40
C LYS A 175 -6.90 7.20 3.40
N ASN A 176 -6.34 6.30 4.20
CA ASN A 176 -6.81 4.92 4.29
C ASN A 176 -8.20 4.81 4.92
N GLU A 177 -8.53 5.63 5.93
CA GLU A 177 -9.90 5.70 6.48
C GLU A 177 -10.91 6.16 5.44
N LEU A 178 -10.58 7.19 4.67
CA LEU A 178 -11.44 7.69 3.60
C LEU A 178 -11.67 6.62 2.53
N GLN A 179 -10.61 5.96 2.08
CA GLN A 179 -10.71 4.89 1.08
C GLN A 179 -11.48 3.68 1.60
N ALA A 180 -11.25 3.27 2.84
CA ALA A 180 -11.98 2.18 3.48
C ALA A 180 -13.48 2.49 3.55
N TRP A 181 -13.86 3.72 3.90
CA TRP A 181 -15.26 4.14 3.89
C TRP A 181 -15.87 4.02 2.49
N PHE A 182 -15.24 4.60 1.46
CA PHE A 182 -15.75 4.51 0.08
C PHE A 182 -15.93 3.06 -0.40
N VAL A 183 -15.00 2.18 -0.05
CA VAL A 183 -15.07 0.75 -0.42
C VAL A 183 -16.17 0.05 0.37
N ALA A 184 -16.32 0.36 1.67
CA ALA A 184 -17.32 -0.26 2.55
C ALA A 184 -18.77 0.03 2.11
N GLU A 185 -19.03 1.23 1.56
CA GLU A 185 -20.36 1.59 1.06
C GLU A 185 -20.84 0.69 -0.10
N HIS A 186 -19.92 0.06 -0.82
CA HIS A 186 -20.25 -0.94 -1.84
C HIS A 186 -20.60 -2.33 -1.29
N ALA A 187 -20.37 -2.56 0.02
CA ALA A 187 -20.73 -3.80 0.70
C ALA A 187 -22.13 -3.72 1.35
N VAL A 188 -22.77 -2.55 1.35
CA VAL A 188 -24.08 -2.35 1.95
C VAL A 188 -25.17 -2.89 1.01
N SER A 189 -25.98 -3.83 1.48
CA SER A 189 -27.09 -4.41 0.74
C SER A 189 -28.39 -3.71 1.10
N VAL A 190 -28.62 -2.55 0.52
CA VAL A 190 -29.92 -1.83 0.63
C VAL A 190 -30.49 -1.62 -0.76
N PRO A 191 -31.80 -1.77 -0.96
CA PRO A 191 -32.44 -1.42 -2.23
C PRO A 191 -32.29 0.09 -2.47
N LEU A 192 -32.03 0.48 -3.73
CA LEU A 192 -31.90 1.88 -4.14
C LEU A 192 -33.15 2.71 -3.86
N THR A 193 -34.31 2.07 -3.86
CA THR A 193 -35.59 2.68 -3.57
C THR A 193 -36.47 1.70 -2.81
N HIS A 194 -37.15 2.17 -1.76
CA HIS A 194 -38.30 1.49 -1.20
C HIS A 194 -39.55 2.02 -1.93
N ALA A 195 -40.31 1.14 -2.58
CA ALA A 195 -41.62 1.51 -3.08
C ALA A 195 -42.47 1.89 -1.87
N THR A 196 -42.78 3.15 -1.69
CA THR A 196 -43.79 3.60 -0.78
C THR A 196 -45.13 3.01 -1.28
N LYS A 197 -45.82 2.27 -0.43
CA LYS A 197 -47.21 1.90 -0.76
C LYS A 197 -47.97 3.20 -1.11
N GLN A 198 -48.53 3.27 -2.30
CA GLN A 198 -49.43 4.36 -2.62
C GLN A 198 -50.57 4.33 -1.58
N PRO A 199 -50.96 5.48 -1.01
CA PRO A 199 -52.12 5.53 -0.17
C PRO A 199 -53.31 4.99 -0.98
N GLU A 200 -54.02 4.02 -0.42
CA GLU A 200 -55.28 3.55 -1.01
C GLU A 200 -56.22 4.75 -1.02
N PHE A 201 -56.47 5.29 -2.20
CA PHE A 201 -57.56 6.23 -2.37
C PHE A 201 -58.86 5.43 -2.19
N GLU A 202 -59.49 5.55 -1.03
CA GLU A 202 -60.85 5.10 -0.84
C GLU A 202 -61.73 5.79 -1.92
N ARG A 203 -62.41 4.95 -2.70
CA ARG A 203 -63.39 5.39 -3.70
C ARG A 203 -64.77 5.66 -3.05
#